data_30fea634a0717b2198acd2ffbe9b43a7
#
_entry.id   30fea634a0717b2198acd2ffbe9b43a7
#
_cell.length_a   1.000
_cell.length_b   1.000
_cell.length_c   1.000
_cell.angle_alpha   90.00
_cell.angle_beta   90.00
_cell.angle_gamma   90.00
#
_symmetry.space_group_name_H-M   'P 1'
#
loop_
_entity.id
_entity.type
_entity.pdbx_description
1 polymer ?
#
loop_
_entity_poly.entity_id
_entity_poly.type
_entity_poly.pdbx_seq_one_letter_code
_entity_poly.pdbx_strand_id
1 'polypeptide(L)'
;VGSEMCIRDSFILMWRVYNNAVDFERLRKEQLNNPKTCKIGKWLAAQTNPQITGSAEFKEVIETHNNIHKYATLSWEAKDREDIQGAMDYFQQTYDAYYVYKKAVENLKKLLARLGETDKTNIVIFKN
;
A
#
# COMPACT_ATOMS: atom_id res chain seq x y z
N VAL A 1 -15.76 -1.87 1.60
CA VAL A 1 -15.09 -2.75 2.54
C VAL A 1 -13.73 -3.19 2.03
N GLY A 2 -13.63 -3.69 0.80
CA GLY A 2 -12.33 -4.09 0.24
C GLY A 2 -11.34 -2.95 0.13
N SER A 3 -11.75 -1.79 -0.37
CA SER A 3 -10.88 -0.62 -0.48
C SER A 3 -10.48 -0.08 0.88
N GLU A 4 -11.38 -0.11 1.86
CA GLU A 4 -11.09 0.30 3.22
C GLU A 4 -10.08 -0.63 3.88
N MET A 5 -10.17 -1.94 3.63
CA MET A 5 -9.22 -2.92 4.13
C MET A 5 -7.82 -2.69 3.56
N CYS A 6 -7.72 -2.36 2.27
CA CYS A 6 -6.43 -2.07 1.64
C CYS A 6 -5.76 -0.85 2.27
N ILE A 7 -6.54 0.21 2.51
CA ILE A 7 -6.04 1.42 3.16
C ILE A 7 -5.64 1.12 4.60
N ARG A 8 -6.48 0.37 5.32
CA ARG A 8 -6.26 -0.01 6.71
C ARG A 8 -5.00 -0.85 6.88
N ASP A 9 -4.79 -1.84 6.01
CA ASP A 9 -3.60 -2.70 6.08
C ASP A 9 -2.32 -1.89 5.90
N SER A 10 -2.32 -0.94 4.96
CA SER A 10 -1.18 -0.05 4.74
C SER A 10 -0.96 0.88 5.93
N PHE A 11 -2.03 1.36 6.55
CA PHE A 11 -1.96 2.18 7.76
C PHE A 11 -1.35 1.40 8.93
N ILE A 12 -1.76 0.14 9.11
CA ILE A 12 -1.22 -0.73 10.16
C ILE A 12 0.28 -0.96 9.93
N LEU A 13 0.69 -1.23 8.71
CA LEU A 13 2.12 -1.39 8.38
C LEU A 13 2.90 -0.12 8.73
N MET A 14 2.37 1.03 8.37
CA MET A 14 3.00 2.32 8.68
C MET A 14 3.21 2.50 10.19
N TRP A 15 2.18 2.19 10.98
CA TRP A 15 2.28 2.28 12.45
C TRP A 15 3.30 1.32 13.03
N ARG A 16 3.37 0.10 12.51
CA ARG A 16 4.34 -0.89 12.99
C ARG A 16 5.77 -0.44 12.68
N VAL A 17 5.98 0.17 11.52
CA VAL A 17 7.29 0.73 11.15
C VAL A 17 7.68 1.85 12.11
N TYR A 18 6.74 2.72 12.45
CA TYR A 18 6.98 3.77 13.42
C TYR A 18 7.34 3.20 14.79
N ASN A 19 6.53 2.26 15.27
CA ASN A 19 6.76 1.65 16.59
C ASN A 19 8.12 0.94 16.64
N ASN A 20 8.54 0.34 15.56
CA ASN A 20 9.85 -0.28 15.47
C ASN A 20 10.97 0.77 15.54
N ALA A 21 10.80 1.90 14.89
CA ALA A 21 11.81 2.97 14.89
C ALA A 21 12.00 3.59 16.28
N VAL A 22 10.94 3.66 17.08
CA VAL A 22 10.97 4.27 18.43
C VAL A 22 11.00 3.25 19.57
N ASP A 23 11.28 1.98 19.26
CA ASP A 23 11.43 0.89 20.24
C ASP A 23 10.16 0.48 20.99
N PHE A 24 8.98 0.83 20.50
CA PHE A 24 7.73 0.34 21.07
C PHE A 24 7.39 -1.09 20.64
N GLU A 25 7.96 -1.54 19.53
CA GLU A 25 7.81 -2.93 19.10
C GLU A 25 9.07 -3.35 18.34
N ARG A 26 9.36 -4.64 18.31
CA ARG A 26 10.46 -5.17 17.53
C ARG A 26 9.89 -5.89 16.31
N LEU A 27 9.90 -5.18 15.19
CA LEU A 27 9.39 -5.70 13.93
C LEU A 27 10.48 -6.52 13.24
N ARG A 28 10.12 -7.73 12.81
CA ARG A 28 11.02 -8.55 12.00
C ARG A 28 10.86 -8.21 10.53
N LYS A 29 11.93 -8.34 9.76
CA LYS A 29 11.91 -7.99 8.33
C LYS A 29 10.81 -8.76 7.58
N GLU A 30 10.59 -10.01 7.91
CA GLU A 30 9.56 -10.85 7.29
C GLU A 30 8.15 -10.30 7.50
N GLN A 31 7.93 -9.55 8.57
CA GLN A 31 6.63 -8.96 8.89
C GLN A 31 6.31 -7.71 8.06
N LEU A 32 7.30 -7.16 7.36
CA LEU A 32 7.07 -6.02 6.48
C LEU A 32 6.29 -6.41 5.23
N ASN A 33 6.31 -7.68 4.87
CA ASN A 33 5.77 -8.19 3.62
C ASN A 33 6.43 -7.51 2.41
N ASN A 34 6.17 -7.99 1.24
CA ASN A 34 6.56 -7.30 0.01
C ASN A 34 5.30 -6.98 -0.79
N PRO A 35 5.40 -6.07 -1.79
CA PRO A 35 4.23 -5.65 -2.56
C PRO A 35 3.47 -6.81 -3.23
N LYS A 36 4.15 -7.93 -3.49
CA LYS A 36 3.54 -9.06 -4.18
C LYS A 36 2.80 -10.01 -3.24
N THR A 37 3.15 -10.03 -1.96
CA THR A 37 2.57 -10.98 -0.99
C THR A 37 1.45 -10.39 -0.14
N CYS A 38 1.31 -9.06 -0.08
CA CYS A 38 0.21 -8.44 0.65
C CYS A 38 -1.10 -8.56 -0.14
N LYS A 39 -2.23 -8.38 0.56
CA LYS A 39 -3.55 -8.54 -0.06
C LYS A 39 -3.77 -7.66 -1.27
N ILE A 40 -3.41 -6.38 -1.18
CA ILE A 40 -3.62 -5.47 -2.31
C ILE A 40 -2.72 -5.84 -3.48
N GLY A 41 -1.49 -6.28 -3.21
CA GLY A 41 -0.58 -6.72 -4.26
C GLY A 41 -1.12 -7.92 -5.02
N LYS A 42 -1.71 -8.88 -4.30
CA LYS A 42 -2.35 -10.04 -4.92
C LYS A 42 -3.55 -9.65 -5.76
N TRP A 43 -4.38 -8.73 -5.24
CA TRP A 43 -5.53 -8.24 -5.99
C TRP A 43 -5.10 -7.53 -7.26
N LEU A 44 -4.10 -6.66 -7.18
CA LEU A 44 -3.57 -5.94 -8.35
C LEU A 44 -3.04 -6.89 -9.40
N ALA A 45 -2.30 -7.92 -8.99
CA ALA A 45 -1.72 -8.90 -9.89
C ALA A 45 -2.78 -9.79 -10.57
N ALA A 46 -3.94 -9.95 -9.93
CA ALA A 46 -5.02 -10.77 -10.45
C ALA A 46 -5.89 -10.05 -11.49
N GLN A 47 -5.72 -8.74 -11.67
CA GLN A 47 -6.55 -7.98 -12.59
C GLN A 47 -6.16 -8.25 -14.04
N THR A 48 -7.15 -8.53 -14.88
CA THR A 48 -6.94 -8.86 -16.30
C THR A 48 -7.73 -7.97 -17.24
N ASN A 49 -8.66 -7.16 -16.75
CA ASN A 49 -9.45 -6.27 -17.57
C ASN A 49 -8.59 -5.11 -18.09
N PRO A 50 -8.39 -4.98 -19.44
CA PRO A 50 -7.53 -3.92 -19.98
C PRO A 50 -8.00 -2.50 -19.64
N GLN A 51 -9.29 -2.30 -19.41
CA GLN A 51 -9.82 -1.00 -19.01
C GLN A 51 -9.36 -0.60 -17.61
N ILE A 52 -9.02 -1.58 -16.78
CA ILE A 52 -8.46 -1.36 -15.46
C ILE A 52 -6.94 -1.31 -15.54
N THR A 53 -6.33 -2.38 -16.03
CA THR A 53 -4.87 -2.54 -16.02
C THR A 53 -4.14 -1.51 -16.88
N GLY A 54 -4.78 -1.00 -17.92
CA GLY A 54 -4.23 0.04 -18.77
C GLY A 54 -4.46 1.46 -18.27
N SER A 55 -5.22 1.63 -17.18
CA SER A 55 -5.56 2.96 -16.68
C SER A 55 -4.42 3.62 -15.91
N ALA A 56 -4.38 4.95 -15.92
CA ALA A 56 -3.43 5.71 -15.12
C ALA A 56 -3.70 5.49 -13.63
N GLU A 57 -4.97 5.37 -13.24
CA GLU A 57 -5.38 5.15 -11.86
C GLU A 57 -4.82 3.84 -11.30
N PHE A 58 -4.88 2.77 -12.10
CA PHE A 58 -4.33 1.47 -11.68
C PHE A 58 -2.82 1.52 -11.52
N LYS A 59 -2.14 2.13 -12.47
CA LYS A 59 -0.67 2.28 -12.43
C LYS A 59 -0.22 3.09 -11.22
N GLU A 60 -0.96 4.13 -10.88
CA GLU A 60 -0.63 4.97 -9.73
C GLU A 60 -0.79 4.22 -8.41
N VAL A 61 -1.82 3.38 -8.29
CA VAL A 61 -1.98 2.52 -7.11
C VAL A 61 -0.80 1.57 -6.98
N ILE A 62 -0.37 0.94 -8.07
CA ILE A 62 0.80 0.04 -8.05
C ILE A 62 2.04 0.79 -7.59
N GLU A 63 2.32 1.94 -8.19
CA GLU A 63 3.52 2.73 -7.89
C GLU A 63 3.53 3.19 -6.44
N THR A 64 2.43 3.77 -5.97
CA THR A 64 2.36 4.28 -4.59
C THR A 64 2.40 3.15 -3.57
N HIS A 65 1.77 2.02 -3.87
CA HIS A 65 1.82 0.83 -3.02
C HIS A 65 3.26 0.30 -2.90
N ASN A 66 3.96 0.22 -4.01
CA ASN A 66 5.36 -0.20 -4.01
C ASN A 66 6.24 0.76 -3.20
N ASN A 67 5.96 2.06 -3.27
CA ASN A 67 6.70 3.05 -2.49
C ASN A 67 6.51 2.89 -0.98
N ILE A 68 5.30 2.56 -0.53
CA ILE A 68 5.06 2.29 0.90
C ILE A 68 5.97 1.15 1.37
N HIS A 69 5.99 0.04 0.66
CA HIS A 69 6.84 -1.10 1.03
C HIS A 69 8.33 -0.77 0.94
N LYS A 70 8.72 -0.03 -0.07
CA LYS A 70 10.11 0.40 -0.25
C LYS A 70 10.60 1.22 0.94
N TYR A 71 9.87 2.26 1.30
CA TYR A 71 10.29 3.14 2.39
C TYR A 71 10.14 2.49 3.76
N ALA A 72 9.14 1.63 3.93
CA ALA A 72 9.01 0.84 5.16
C ALA A 72 10.24 -0.06 5.36
N THR A 73 10.69 -0.72 4.29
CA THR A 73 11.87 -1.56 4.33
C THR A 73 13.14 -0.75 4.63
N LEU A 74 13.30 0.41 3.99
CA LEU A 74 14.44 1.29 4.23
C LEU A 74 14.46 1.79 5.67
N SER A 75 13.30 2.11 6.23
CA SER A 75 13.19 2.52 7.63
C SER A 75 13.62 1.38 8.55
N TRP A 76 13.15 0.17 8.29
CA TRP A 76 13.54 -1.00 9.08
C TRP A 76 15.04 -1.26 9.00
N GLU A 77 15.61 -1.19 7.81
CA GLU A 77 17.05 -1.42 7.60
C GLU A 77 17.90 -0.37 8.32
N ALA A 78 17.47 0.89 8.29
CA ALA A 78 18.15 1.96 9.02
C ALA A 78 18.12 1.69 10.53
N LYS A 79 16.98 1.27 11.05
CA LYS A 79 16.86 0.92 12.47
C LYS A 79 17.73 -0.26 12.83
N ASP A 80 17.82 -1.26 11.95
CA ASP A 80 18.62 -2.47 12.18
C ASP A 80 20.10 -2.14 12.32
N ARG A 81 20.61 -1.14 11.60
CA ARG A 81 21.99 -0.67 11.76
C ARG A 81 22.13 0.49 12.74
N GLU A 82 21.13 0.69 13.59
CA GLU A 82 21.11 1.69 14.66
C GLU A 82 21.16 3.14 14.16
N ASP A 83 20.77 3.38 12.92
CA ASP A 83 20.60 4.71 12.34
C ASP A 83 19.18 5.19 12.61
N ILE A 84 18.96 5.75 13.80
CA ILE A 84 17.63 6.16 14.25
C ILE A 84 17.11 7.33 13.41
N GLN A 85 17.97 8.30 13.09
CA GLN A 85 17.57 9.43 12.26
C GLN A 85 17.15 8.96 10.88
N GLY A 86 17.90 8.04 10.26
CA GLY A 86 17.54 7.45 8.98
C GLY A 86 16.22 6.70 9.04
N ALA A 87 16.01 5.94 10.13
CA ALA A 87 14.75 5.21 10.34
C ALA A 87 13.56 6.17 10.38
N MET A 88 13.69 7.29 11.07
CA MET A 88 12.61 8.28 11.17
C MET A 88 12.41 9.03 9.85
N ASP A 89 13.49 9.34 9.12
CA ASP A 89 13.40 10.00 7.82
C ASP A 89 12.68 9.11 6.80
N TYR A 90 13.00 7.82 6.77
CA TYR A 90 12.32 6.86 5.89
C TYR A 90 10.89 6.59 6.34
N PHE A 91 10.63 6.61 7.65
CA PHE A 91 9.26 6.55 8.13
C PHE A 91 8.44 7.73 7.60
N GLN A 92 9.00 8.95 7.62
CA GLN A 92 8.30 10.12 7.08
C GLN A 92 7.96 9.94 5.61
N GLN A 93 8.88 9.36 4.84
CA GLN A 93 8.62 9.07 3.44
C GLN A 93 7.56 7.98 3.26
N THR A 94 7.53 6.99 4.16
CA THR A 94 6.46 5.97 4.18
C THR A 94 5.11 6.61 4.46
N TYR A 95 5.07 7.52 5.41
CA TYR A 95 3.86 8.27 5.77
C TYR A 95 3.35 9.09 4.58
N ASP A 96 4.23 9.82 3.91
CA ASP A 96 3.87 10.61 2.74
C ASP A 96 3.38 9.72 1.60
N ALA A 97 4.06 8.60 1.36
CA ALA A 97 3.64 7.63 0.34
C ALA A 97 2.27 7.04 0.66
N TYR A 98 1.97 6.82 1.93
CA TYR A 98 0.66 6.32 2.36
C TYR A 98 -0.47 7.30 1.96
N TYR A 99 -0.28 8.58 2.16
CA TYR A 99 -1.32 9.57 1.79
C TYR A 99 -1.52 9.64 0.28
N VAL A 100 -0.45 9.57 -0.49
CA VAL A 100 -0.56 9.53 -1.97
C VAL A 100 -1.26 8.24 -2.40
N TYR A 101 -0.92 7.12 -1.79
CA TYR A 101 -1.56 5.83 -2.04
C TYR A 101 -3.05 5.87 -1.73
N LYS A 102 -3.43 6.46 -0.60
CA LYS A 102 -4.83 6.59 -0.20
C LYS A 102 -5.63 7.32 -1.27
N LYS A 103 -5.09 8.41 -1.80
CA LYS A 103 -5.73 9.16 -2.86
C LYS A 103 -5.79 8.34 -4.16
N ALA A 104 -4.73 7.63 -4.48
CA ALA A 104 -4.69 6.78 -5.68
C ALA A 104 -5.76 5.68 -5.60
N VAL A 105 -5.95 5.07 -4.44
CA VAL A 105 -7.00 4.06 -4.21
C VAL A 105 -8.38 4.68 -4.41
N GLU A 106 -8.61 5.89 -3.91
CA GLU A 106 -9.89 6.59 -4.11
C GLU A 106 -10.16 6.85 -5.59
N ASN A 107 -9.15 7.25 -6.35
CA ASN A 107 -9.27 7.48 -7.78
C ASN A 107 -9.56 6.18 -8.54
N LEU A 108 -8.88 5.10 -8.19
CA LEU A 108 -9.16 3.79 -8.78
C LEU A 108 -10.57 3.33 -8.47
N LYS A 109 -11.02 3.54 -7.24
CA LYS A 109 -12.39 3.20 -6.82
C LYS A 109 -13.43 3.93 -7.67
N LYS A 110 -13.19 5.20 -7.99
CA LYS A 110 -14.07 5.98 -8.89
C LYS A 110 -14.08 5.39 -10.28
N LEU A 111 -12.92 4.97 -10.80
CA LEU A 111 -12.85 4.32 -12.11
C LEU A 111 -13.65 3.01 -12.11
N LEU A 112 -13.47 2.19 -11.07
CA LEU A 112 -14.19 0.93 -10.95
C LEU A 112 -15.71 1.14 -10.90
N ALA A 113 -16.15 2.19 -10.21
CA ALA A 113 -17.56 2.54 -10.13
C ALA A 113 -18.12 2.92 -11.51
N ARG A 114 -17.35 3.66 -12.31
CA ARG A 114 -17.76 4.00 -13.69
C ARG A 114 -17.86 2.76 -14.56
N LEU A 115 -16.88 1.87 -14.46
CA LEU A 115 -16.88 0.61 -15.22
C LEU A 115 -17.95 -0.34 -14.72
N GLY A 116 -18.28 -0.27 -13.43
CA GLY A 116 -19.30 -1.09 -12.81
C GLY A 116 -20.72 -0.79 -13.26
N GLU A 117 -20.96 0.37 -13.86
CA GLU A 117 -22.24 0.66 -14.49
C GLU A 117 -22.44 -0.19 -15.74
N THR A 118 -21.33 -0.62 -16.37
CA THR A 118 -21.34 -1.49 -17.55
C THR A 118 -20.88 -2.91 -17.21
N ASP A 119 -20.10 -3.09 -16.14
CA ASP A 119 -19.59 -4.38 -15.68
C ASP A 119 -19.52 -4.41 -14.16
N LYS A 120 -20.59 -4.87 -13.54
CA LYS A 120 -20.74 -4.88 -12.09
C LYS A 120 -19.79 -5.84 -11.37
N THR A 121 -19.21 -6.81 -12.07
CA THR A 121 -18.29 -7.76 -11.43
C THR A 121 -17.03 -7.08 -10.92
N ASN A 122 -16.58 -6.03 -11.58
CA ASN A 122 -15.40 -5.27 -11.17
C ASN A 122 -15.62 -4.55 -9.84
N ILE A 123 -16.85 -4.13 -9.53
CA ILE A 123 -17.18 -3.50 -8.27
C ILE A 123 -17.18 -4.53 -7.15
N VAL A 124 -17.73 -5.71 -7.41
CA VAL A 124 -17.85 -6.77 -6.40
C VAL A 124 -16.48 -7.17 -5.87
N ILE A 125 -15.48 -7.29 -6.74
CA ILE A 125 -14.12 -7.66 -6.35
C ILE A 125 -13.55 -6.69 -5.31
N PHE A 126 -13.88 -5.41 -5.44
CA PHE A 126 -13.32 -4.37 -4.55
C PHE A 126 -14.12 -4.15 -3.28
N LYS A 127 -15.31 -4.71 -3.18
CA LYS A 127 -16.16 -4.54 -2.00
C LYS A 127 -15.78 -5.43 -0.83
N ASN A 128 -15.09 -6.50 -1.08
CA ASN A 128 -14.72 -7.46 -0.04
C ASN A 128 -13.25 -7.35 0.32
#